data_fc81b7e34aad42f308e104d4e8279812
#
_entry.id   fc81b7e34aad42f308e104d4e8279812
#
_cell.length_a   1.000
_cell.length_b   1.000
_cell.length_c   1.000
_cell.angle_alpha   90.00
_cell.angle_beta   90.00
_cell.angle_gamma   90.00
#
_symmetry.space_group_name_H-M   'P 1'
#
loop_
_entity.id
_entity.type
_entity.pdbx_description
1 polymer ?
#
loop_
_entity_poly.entity_id
_entity_poly.type
_entity_poly.pdbx_seq_one_letter_code
_entity_poly.pdbx_strand_id
1 'polypeptide(L)'
;PMVDGKSGFLYFDKNGTVCYSLHWEHYFKKTSKTIRKQQVGIRAFLFLLNNDCCTSIDKSRQFLSGLTGGKLNISKGMVSRLSREFALKTEAERRAAYADMLLSPVMHTDCTNARVNGESSYVFVCAVPDGGVLYFARGKKGHDGIKGTVVEDYQGTLVHDHDVTFYKYGTGHQECLAHVLRYLKDSMDNEKDRTWNRQMHSLIQEMIHYRNGLSA
;
A
#
# COMPACT_ATOMS: atom_id res chain seq x y z
N PRO A 1 3.44 4.98 10.22
CA PRO A 1 3.61 3.61 10.68
C PRO A 1 3.66 3.57 12.19
N MET A 2 3.05 2.54 12.80
CA MET A 2 3.11 2.33 14.25
C MET A 2 4.26 1.38 14.57
N VAL A 3 5.10 1.76 15.55
CA VAL A 3 6.06 0.87 16.19
C VAL A 3 5.70 0.84 17.66
N ASP A 4 5.52 -0.34 18.24
CA ASP A 4 5.11 -0.56 19.63
C ASP A 4 3.81 0.18 20.03
N GLY A 5 2.83 0.23 19.13
CA GLY A 5 1.54 0.88 19.38
C GLY A 5 1.57 2.41 19.45
N LYS A 6 2.69 3.05 19.13
CA LYS A 6 2.84 4.51 19.12
C LYS A 6 2.97 5.04 17.69
N SER A 7 2.22 6.09 17.36
CA SER A 7 2.36 6.80 16.10
C SER A 7 3.62 7.67 16.10
N GLY A 8 4.37 7.64 15.02
CA GLY A 8 5.60 8.45 14.88
C GLY A 8 5.79 8.93 13.44
N PHE A 9 6.80 9.73 13.21
CA PHE A 9 7.10 10.37 11.93
C PHE A 9 8.37 9.80 11.31
N LEU A 10 8.32 9.57 10.00
CA LEU A 10 9.50 9.37 9.16
C LEU A 10 10.07 10.72 8.75
N TYR A 11 11.35 10.93 8.93
CA TYR A 11 12.07 12.09 8.44
C TYR A 11 13.44 11.69 7.89
N PHE A 12 14.01 12.54 7.05
CA PHE A 12 15.39 12.34 6.58
C PHE A 12 16.36 13.10 7.47
N ASP A 13 17.41 12.44 7.94
CA ASP A 13 18.49 13.09 8.64
C ASP A 13 19.36 13.95 7.70
N LYS A 14 20.41 14.57 8.25
CA LYS A 14 21.35 15.41 7.51
C LYS A 14 22.11 14.68 6.39
N ASN A 15 22.12 13.35 6.43
CA ASN A 15 22.80 12.48 5.48
C ASN A 15 21.82 11.87 4.45
N GLY A 16 20.53 12.24 4.53
CA GLY A 16 19.48 11.69 3.68
C GLY A 16 18.95 10.32 4.13
N THR A 17 19.33 9.85 5.32
CA THR A 17 18.83 8.59 5.89
C THR A 17 17.41 8.76 6.40
N VAL A 18 16.55 7.80 6.13
CA VAL A 18 15.18 7.78 6.66
C VAL A 18 15.23 7.45 8.14
N CYS A 19 14.79 8.38 8.97
CA CYS A 19 14.72 8.21 10.42
C CYS A 19 13.27 8.26 10.89
N TYR A 20 12.95 7.49 11.91
CA TYR A 20 11.65 7.48 12.56
C TYR A 20 11.72 8.18 13.92
N SER A 21 10.82 9.11 14.21
CA SER A 21 10.74 9.80 15.49
C SER A 21 9.36 9.71 16.11
N LEU A 22 9.32 9.35 17.39
CA LEU A 22 8.10 9.30 18.21
C LEU A 22 7.70 10.66 18.79
N HIS A 23 8.52 11.72 18.66
CA HIS A 23 8.33 12.98 19.38
C HIS A 23 8.27 14.20 18.44
N TRP A 24 7.11 14.84 18.37
CA TRP A 24 6.84 16.12 17.71
C TRP A 24 7.75 17.25 18.14
N GLU A 25 7.94 17.38 19.46
CA GLU A 25 8.60 18.55 20.05
C GLU A 25 10.07 18.68 19.68
N HIS A 26 10.74 17.56 19.42
CA HIS A 26 12.16 17.57 19.06
C HIS A 26 12.41 18.13 17.66
N TYR A 27 11.44 18.01 16.78
CA TYR A 27 11.56 18.45 15.39
C TYR A 27 11.40 19.95 15.23
N PHE A 28 10.50 20.57 16.00
CA PHE A 28 10.24 22.01 15.90
C PHE A 28 11.24 22.88 16.69
N LYS A 29 11.83 22.40 17.77
CA LYS A 29 12.80 23.17 18.59
C LYS A 29 14.20 23.31 17.97
N LYS A 30 14.59 22.45 17.03
CA LYS A 30 15.92 22.49 16.37
C LYS A 30 16.01 23.34 15.11
N THR A 31 14.93 23.96 14.65
CA THR A 31 14.82 24.58 13.32
C THR A 31 15.16 26.07 13.25
N SER A 32 15.75 26.70 14.27
CA SER A 32 16.02 28.13 14.26
C SER A 32 17.30 28.58 13.51
N LYS A 33 18.05 27.64 12.88
CA LYS A 33 19.31 28.02 12.21
C LYS A 33 19.51 27.34 10.86
N THR A 34 18.68 27.54 9.86
CA THR A 34 19.04 27.54 8.42
C THR A 34 17.80 27.23 7.55
N ILE A 35 17.50 28.11 6.63
CA ILE A 35 16.42 28.01 5.63
C ILE A 35 16.41 26.64 4.89
N ARG A 36 17.55 26.00 4.66
CA ARG A 36 17.66 24.67 4.05
C ARG A 36 17.03 23.55 4.89
N LYS A 37 17.14 23.59 6.23
CA LYS A 37 16.53 22.58 7.13
C LYS A 37 15.00 22.69 7.16
N GLN A 38 14.45 23.90 7.08
CA GLN A 38 13.01 24.14 7.00
C GLN A 38 12.41 23.58 5.69
N GLN A 39 13.14 23.70 4.58
CA GLN A 39 12.70 23.15 3.29
C GLN A 39 12.56 21.62 3.32
N VAL A 40 13.46 20.90 3.98
CA VAL A 40 13.37 19.44 4.13
C VAL A 40 12.13 19.04 4.93
N GLY A 41 11.87 19.72 6.06
CA GLY A 41 10.70 19.45 6.90
C GLY A 41 9.36 19.63 6.17
N ILE A 42 9.20 20.73 5.45
CA ILE A 42 7.96 21.01 4.67
C ILE A 42 7.80 20.00 3.55
N ARG A 43 8.87 19.63 2.86
CA ARG A 43 8.83 18.63 1.79
C ARG A 43 8.42 17.26 2.30
N ALA A 44 9.02 16.80 3.41
CA ALA A 44 8.66 15.54 4.06
C ALA A 44 7.20 15.56 4.55
N PHE A 45 6.77 16.66 5.15
CA PHE A 45 5.40 16.83 5.61
C PHE A 45 4.38 16.74 4.46
N LEU A 46 4.62 17.44 3.34
CA LEU A 46 3.75 17.36 2.17
C LEU A 46 3.74 15.96 1.55
N PHE A 47 4.89 15.30 1.51
CA PHE A 47 4.98 13.93 1.03
C PHE A 47 4.11 12.99 1.89
N LEU A 48 4.21 13.07 3.21
CA LEU A 48 3.39 12.27 4.14
C LEU A 48 1.90 12.59 4.01
N LEU A 49 1.51 13.86 3.93
CA LEU A 49 0.12 14.23 3.71
C LEU A 49 -0.47 13.58 2.45
N ASN A 50 0.28 13.52 1.36
CA ASN A 50 -0.23 12.96 0.11
C ASN A 50 -0.17 11.43 0.06
N ASN A 51 0.90 10.81 0.56
CA ASN A 51 1.17 9.39 0.33
C ASN A 51 0.77 8.51 1.52
N ASP A 52 0.85 9.02 2.74
CA ASP A 52 0.45 8.28 3.95
C ASP A 52 -0.97 8.66 4.38
N CYS A 53 -1.28 9.96 4.45
CA CYS A 53 -2.62 10.44 4.82
C CYS A 53 -3.60 10.49 3.65
N CYS A 54 -3.23 10.06 2.46
CA CYS A 54 -4.07 10.04 1.24
C CYS A 54 -4.78 11.39 0.95
N THR A 55 -4.17 12.50 1.36
CA THR A 55 -4.73 13.84 1.14
C THR A 55 -4.42 14.32 -0.27
N SER A 56 -5.42 14.84 -0.99
CA SER A 56 -5.21 15.36 -2.35
C SER A 56 -4.17 16.49 -2.38
N ILE A 57 -3.49 16.65 -3.51
CA ILE A 57 -2.49 17.72 -3.71
C ILE A 57 -3.08 19.10 -3.39
N ASP A 58 -4.32 19.37 -3.84
CA ASP A 58 -4.97 20.67 -3.62
C ASP A 58 -5.30 20.90 -2.13
N LYS A 59 -5.83 19.89 -1.44
CA LYS A 59 -6.10 19.98 0.00
C LYS A 59 -4.82 20.16 0.81
N SER A 60 -3.74 19.47 0.47
CA SER A 60 -2.43 19.63 1.13
C SER A 60 -1.89 21.04 0.96
N ARG A 61 -2.04 21.63 -0.23
CA ARG A 61 -1.64 23.02 -0.51
C ARG A 61 -2.48 24.02 0.28
N GLN A 62 -3.80 23.86 0.29
CA GLN A 62 -4.73 24.70 1.05
C GLN A 62 -4.43 24.64 2.55
N PHE A 63 -4.23 23.41 3.07
CA PHE A 63 -3.87 23.21 4.48
C PHE A 63 -2.59 23.95 4.85
N LEU A 64 -1.52 23.80 4.05
CA LEU A 64 -0.25 24.46 4.32
C LEU A 64 -0.36 25.99 4.19
N SER A 65 -1.10 26.49 3.21
CA SER A 65 -1.38 27.92 3.07
C SER A 65 -2.14 28.47 4.28
N GLY A 66 -3.19 27.79 4.74
CA GLY A 66 -3.92 28.14 5.95
C GLY A 66 -3.06 28.13 7.19
N LEU A 67 -2.27 27.06 7.40
CA LEU A 67 -1.36 26.94 8.55
C LEU A 67 -0.30 28.05 8.62
N THR A 68 0.10 28.59 7.46
CA THR A 68 1.14 29.63 7.38
C THR A 68 0.56 31.06 7.17
N GLY A 69 -0.75 31.23 7.28
CA GLY A 69 -1.41 32.51 7.01
C GLY A 69 -1.15 33.02 5.58
N GLY A 70 -1.13 32.12 4.60
CA GLY A 70 -0.91 32.45 3.18
C GLY A 70 0.55 32.70 2.82
N LYS A 71 1.51 32.61 3.74
CA LYS A 71 2.93 32.90 3.48
C LYS A 71 3.61 31.85 2.61
N LEU A 72 3.15 30.60 2.62
CA LEU A 72 3.67 29.52 1.79
C LEU A 72 2.66 29.15 0.69
N ASN A 73 3.01 29.46 -0.53
CA ASN A 73 2.26 29.07 -1.71
C ASN A 73 3.09 28.08 -2.55
N ILE A 74 2.69 26.80 -2.51
CA ILE A 74 3.42 25.72 -3.17
C ILE A 74 2.66 25.29 -4.43
N SER A 75 3.39 25.10 -5.53
CA SER A 75 2.80 24.64 -6.79
C SER A 75 2.40 23.16 -6.77
N LYS A 76 1.37 22.77 -7.51
CA LYS A 76 0.98 21.36 -7.71
C LYS A 76 2.15 20.53 -8.25
N GLY A 77 2.91 21.08 -9.19
CA GLY A 77 4.07 20.42 -9.77
C GLY A 77 5.18 20.11 -8.75
N MET A 78 5.37 20.99 -7.76
CA MET A 78 6.32 20.73 -6.68
C MET A 78 5.87 19.54 -5.84
N VAL A 79 4.61 19.51 -5.43
CA VAL A 79 4.09 18.40 -4.61
C VAL A 79 4.16 17.07 -5.38
N SER A 80 3.72 17.04 -6.63
CA SER A 80 3.82 15.85 -7.50
C SER A 80 5.27 15.36 -7.69
N ARG A 81 6.25 16.28 -7.76
CA ARG A 81 7.67 15.93 -7.87
C ARG A 81 8.21 15.24 -6.62
N LEU A 82 7.70 15.54 -5.44
CA LEU A 82 8.16 14.91 -4.18
C LEU A 82 7.98 13.39 -4.21
N SER A 83 6.85 12.89 -4.70
CA SER A 83 6.62 11.44 -4.82
C SER A 83 7.60 10.78 -5.79
N ARG A 84 7.91 11.44 -6.92
CA ARG A 84 8.92 10.94 -7.87
C ARG A 84 10.32 10.92 -7.29
N GLU A 85 10.72 11.99 -6.59
CA GLU A 85 12.02 12.07 -5.93
C GLU A 85 12.16 11.01 -4.84
N PHE A 86 11.10 10.74 -4.09
CA PHE A 86 11.07 9.67 -3.09
C PHE A 86 11.25 8.30 -3.75
N ALA A 87 10.48 8.00 -4.81
CA ALA A 87 10.57 6.74 -5.53
C ALA A 87 11.99 6.47 -6.07
N LEU A 88 12.70 7.51 -6.55
CA LEU A 88 14.09 7.39 -6.99
C LEU A 88 15.05 7.13 -5.82
N LYS A 89 14.84 7.77 -4.68
CA LYS A 89 15.71 7.60 -3.50
C LYS A 89 15.55 6.25 -2.82
N THR A 90 14.35 5.66 -2.89
CA THR A 90 14.03 4.36 -2.27
C THR A 90 14.09 3.20 -3.27
N GLU A 91 14.74 3.38 -4.40
CA GLU A 91 14.81 2.33 -5.43
C GLU A 91 15.60 1.11 -4.96
N ALA A 92 16.67 1.30 -4.19
CA ALA A 92 17.47 0.20 -3.66
C ALA A 92 16.66 -0.63 -2.65
N GLU A 93 15.95 0.02 -1.74
CA GLU A 93 15.08 -0.62 -0.76
C GLU A 93 13.92 -1.36 -1.43
N ARG A 94 13.35 -0.75 -2.47
CA ARG A 94 12.28 -1.38 -3.25
C ARG A 94 12.77 -2.64 -3.99
N ARG A 95 13.99 -2.61 -4.53
CA ARG A 95 14.62 -3.79 -5.16
C ARG A 95 14.93 -4.89 -4.13
N ALA A 96 15.39 -4.52 -2.93
CA ALA A 96 15.59 -5.45 -1.84
C ALA A 96 14.28 -6.10 -1.43
N ALA A 97 13.22 -5.31 -1.19
CA ALA A 97 11.89 -5.82 -0.87
C ALA A 97 11.33 -6.74 -1.97
N TYR A 98 11.58 -6.43 -3.25
CA TYR A 98 11.20 -7.31 -4.36
C TYR A 98 11.91 -8.66 -4.26
N ALA A 99 13.23 -8.66 -4.03
CA ALA A 99 14.01 -9.90 -3.89
C ALA A 99 13.56 -10.71 -2.67
N ASP A 100 13.30 -10.07 -1.54
CA ASP A 100 12.82 -10.72 -0.32
C ASP A 100 11.44 -11.37 -0.53
N MET A 101 10.54 -10.70 -1.26
CA MET A 101 9.23 -11.26 -1.60
C MET A 101 9.31 -12.53 -2.44
N LEU A 102 10.28 -12.63 -3.35
CA LEU A 102 10.49 -13.84 -4.16
C LEU A 102 10.88 -15.04 -3.31
N LEU A 103 11.48 -14.83 -2.14
CA LEU A 103 11.91 -15.89 -1.21
C LEU A 103 10.79 -16.28 -0.23
N SER A 104 9.72 -15.51 -0.13
CA SER A 104 8.60 -15.83 0.76
C SER A 104 7.86 -17.09 0.27
N PRO A 105 7.50 -18.03 1.16
CA PRO A 105 6.75 -19.23 0.76
C PRO A 105 5.32 -18.92 0.34
N VAL A 106 4.76 -17.79 0.80
CA VAL A 106 3.39 -17.35 0.49
C VAL A 106 3.39 -15.87 0.14
N MET A 107 2.72 -15.50 -0.94
CA MET A 107 2.50 -14.12 -1.34
C MET A 107 1.03 -13.90 -1.67
N HIS A 108 0.47 -12.83 -1.12
CA HIS A 108 -0.86 -12.34 -1.48
C HIS A 108 -0.76 -11.36 -2.64
N THR A 109 -1.64 -11.47 -3.60
CA THR A 109 -1.76 -10.52 -4.71
C THR A 109 -3.22 -10.18 -5.00
N ASP A 110 -3.43 -8.95 -5.40
CA ASP A 110 -4.73 -8.43 -5.82
C ASP A 110 -4.55 -7.34 -6.87
N CYS A 111 -5.57 -7.09 -7.67
CA CYS A 111 -5.56 -6.08 -8.71
C CYS A 111 -6.81 -5.20 -8.61
N THR A 112 -6.63 -3.95 -8.24
CA THR A 112 -7.72 -2.98 -8.16
C THR A 112 -7.71 -2.01 -9.35
N ASN A 113 -8.92 -1.58 -9.74
CA ASN A 113 -9.10 -0.60 -10.79
C ASN A 113 -8.75 0.81 -10.29
N ALA A 114 -8.10 1.59 -11.13
CA ALA A 114 -7.83 3.01 -10.92
C ALA A 114 -8.19 3.80 -12.16
N ARG A 115 -8.30 5.11 -12.05
CA ARG A 115 -8.48 6.00 -13.20
C ARG A 115 -7.37 7.05 -13.23
N VAL A 116 -6.74 7.18 -14.40
CA VAL A 116 -5.72 8.20 -14.64
C VAL A 116 -6.13 9.00 -15.87
N ASN A 117 -6.38 10.30 -15.68
CA ASN A 117 -6.88 11.19 -16.74
C ASN A 117 -8.16 10.71 -17.45
N GLY A 118 -9.06 10.04 -16.69
CA GLY A 118 -10.29 9.48 -17.26
C GLY A 118 -10.14 8.08 -17.86
N GLU A 119 -8.93 7.61 -18.11
CA GLU A 119 -8.65 6.28 -18.65
C GLU A 119 -8.55 5.22 -17.54
N SER A 120 -8.91 3.99 -17.86
CA SER A 120 -8.78 2.86 -16.96
C SER A 120 -7.31 2.50 -16.76
N SER A 121 -6.93 2.35 -15.51
CA SER A 121 -5.62 1.91 -15.06
C SER A 121 -5.80 0.91 -13.92
N TYR A 122 -4.74 0.24 -13.52
CA TYR A 122 -4.77 -0.83 -12.53
C TYR A 122 -3.63 -0.70 -11.55
N VAL A 123 -3.86 -1.10 -10.30
CA VAL A 123 -2.84 -1.19 -9.28
C VAL A 123 -2.78 -2.63 -8.80
N PHE A 124 -1.66 -3.30 -9.08
CA PHE A 124 -1.36 -4.60 -8.53
C PHE A 124 -0.69 -4.42 -7.17
N VAL A 125 -1.11 -5.21 -6.21
CA VAL A 125 -0.55 -5.29 -4.87
C VAL A 125 0.10 -6.65 -4.71
N CYS A 126 1.33 -6.68 -4.19
CA CYS A 126 2.01 -7.89 -3.75
C CYS A 126 2.34 -7.71 -2.27
N ALA A 127 1.94 -8.65 -1.42
CA ALA A 127 2.14 -8.57 0.02
C ALA A 127 2.57 -9.94 0.57
N VAL A 128 3.51 -9.94 1.51
CA VAL A 128 3.95 -11.14 2.22
C VAL A 128 3.58 -11.09 3.70
N PRO A 129 3.43 -12.24 4.39
CA PRO A 129 2.99 -12.28 5.79
C PRO A 129 3.84 -11.45 6.74
N ASP A 130 5.14 -11.30 6.46
CA ASP A 130 6.09 -10.53 7.28
C ASP A 130 5.94 -9.01 7.14
N GLY A 131 4.89 -8.54 6.46
CA GLY A 131 4.53 -7.13 6.37
C GLY A 131 5.12 -6.38 5.18
N GLY A 132 5.90 -7.03 4.30
CA GLY A 132 6.36 -6.43 3.04
C GLY A 132 5.20 -6.21 2.08
N VAL A 133 5.08 -5.01 1.50
CA VAL A 133 4.05 -4.68 0.50
C VAL A 133 4.65 -3.86 -0.62
N LEU A 134 4.40 -4.27 -1.86
CA LEU A 134 4.76 -3.52 -3.07
C LEU A 134 3.52 -3.26 -3.94
N TYR A 135 3.45 -2.06 -4.49
CA TYR A 135 2.39 -1.61 -5.40
C TYR A 135 2.95 -1.35 -6.79
N PHE A 136 2.23 -1.79 -7.81
CA PHE A 136 2.62 -1.62 -9.21
C PHE A 136 1.46 -1.01 -10.00
N ALA A 137 1.62 0.25 -10.44
CA ALA A 137 0.67 0.89 -11.34
C ALA A 137 0.87 0.39 -12.77
N ARG A 138 -0.20 0.02 -13.45
CA ARG A 138 -0.21 -0.56 -14.81
C ARG A 138 -1.35 0.03 -15.65
N GLY A 139 -1.10 0.15 -16.94
CA GLY A 139 -2.14 0.57 -17.91
C GLY A 139 -3.04 -0.58 -18.36
N LYS A 140 -2.69 -1.82 -18.06
CA LYS A 140 -3.44 -3.01 -18.46
C LYS A 140 -3.59 -3.99 -17.32
N LYS A 141 -4.62 -4.85 -17.39
CA LYS A 141 -4.85 -6.01 -16.53
C LYS A 141 -4.32 -7.29 -17.21
N GLY A 142 -4.46 -8.42 -16.54
CA GLY A 142 -4.04 -9.71 -17.08
C GLY A 142 -2.52 -9.85 -17.19
N HIS A 143 -2.04 -10.69 -18.09
CA HIS A 143 -0.61 -10.99 -18.25
C HIS A 143 0.25 -9.75 -18.51
N ASP A 144 -0.24 -8.82 -19.34
CA ASP A 144 0.48 -7.54 -19.61
C ASP A 144 0.63 -6.69 -18.34
N GLY A 145 -0.34 -6.75 -17.43
CA GLY A 145 -0.29 -6.02 -16.16
C GLY A 145 0.64 -6.68 -15.14
N ILE A 146 0.70 -8.00 -15.11
CA ILE A 146 1.57 -8.79 -14.22
C ILE A 146 3.05 -8.60 -14.58
N LYS A 147 3.35 -8.40 -15.87
CA LYS A 147 4.71 -8.25 -16.34
C LYS A 147 5.49 -7.18 -15.57
N GLY A 148 6.65 -7.53 -15.03
CA GLY A 148 7.50 -6.67 -14.21
C GLY A 148 6.95 -6.41 -12.79
N THR A 149 5.98 -7.20 -12.33
CA THR A 149 5.60 -7.30 -10.90
C THR A 149 6.29 -8.49 -10.26
N VAL A 150 6.23 -8.60 -8.92
CA VAL A 150 6.79 -9.77 -8.21
C VAL A 150 6.11 -11.07 -8.66
N VAL A 151 4.83 -11.02 -9.03
CA VAL A 151 4.05 -12.19 -9.46
C VAL A 151 4.68 -12.88 -10.68
N GLU A 152 5.29 -12.12 -11.60
CA GLU A 152 5.87 -12.68 -12.84
C GLU A 152 6.91 -13.75 -12.56
N ASP A 153 7.78 -13.51 -11.58
CA ASP A 153 8.93 -14.38 -11.26
C ASP A 153 8.70 -15.26 -10.02
N TYR A 154 7.54 -15.11 -9.36
CA TYR A 154 7.25 -15.78 -8.09
C TYR A 154 7.02 -17.28 -8.27
N GLN A 155 7.64 -18.09 -7.39
CA GLN A 155 7.59 -19.56 -7.45
C GLN A 155 6.95 -20.21 -6.20
N GLY A 156 6.47 -19.42 -5.23
CA GLY A 156 5.80 -19.93 -4.04
C GLY A 156 4.28 -20.08 -4.22
N THR A 157 3.55 -20.14 -3.11
CA THR A 157 2.08 -20.19 -3.10
C THR A 157 1.49 -18.80 -3.24
N LEU A 158 0.68 -18.57 -4.29
CA LEU A 158 -0.07 -17.34 -4.49
C LEU A 158 -1.44 -17.41 -3.81
N VAL A 159 -1.74 -16.42 -2.99
CA VAL A 159 -3.10 -16.17 -2.49
C VAL A 159 -3.69 -15.02 -3.32
N HIS A 160 -4.74 -15.28 -4.08
CA HIS A 160 -5.31 -14.31 -5.03
C HIS A 160 -6.84 -14.44 -5.15
N ASP A 161 -7.48 -13.52 -5.87
CA ASP A 161 -8.88 -13.64 -6.25
C ASP A 161 -9.07 -14.74 -7.34
N HIS A 162 -10.29 -14.95 -7.79
CA HIS A 162 -10.62 -15.95 -8.81
C HIS A 162 -10.22 -15.52 -10.23
N ASP A 163 -9.34 -14.52 -10.43
CA ASP A 163 -8.86 -14.14 -11.77
C ASP A 163 -7.96 -15.25 -12.33
N VAL A 164 -8.42 -15.85 -13.43
CA VAL A 164 -7.76 -16.98 -14.10
C VAL A 164 -6.32 -16.68 -14.53
N THR A 165 -5.96 -15.40 -14.64
CA THR A 165 -4.61 -14.98 -15.02
C THR A 165 -3.57 -15.42 -14.00
N PHE A 166 -3.90 -15.35 -12.70
CA PHE A 166 -2.95 -15.67 -11.62
C PHE A 166 -2.59 -17.15 -11.56
N TYR A 167 -3.45 -18.06 -12.02
CA TYR A 167 -3.15 -19.50 -12.03
C TYR A 167 -2.01 -19.92 -12.96
N LYS A 168 -1.46 -18.99 -13.74
CA LYS A 168 -0.28 -19.23 -14.59
C LYS A 168 1.04 -18.86 -13.91
N TYR A 169 1.01 -18.35 -12.69
CA TYR A 169 2.17 -17.89 -11.94
C TYR A 169 2.22 -18.59 -10.58
N GLY A 170 3.40 -18.65 -9.97
CA GLY A 170 3.59 -19.44 -8.75
C GLY A 170 3.53 -20.95 -8.99
N THR A 171 3.67 -21.73 -7.94
CA THR A 171 3.60 -23.20 -7.97
C THR A 171 2.42 -23.75 -7.18
N GLY A 172 1.89 -22.99 -6.22
CA GLY A 172 0.69 -23.30 -5.46
C GLY A 172 -0.30 -22.15 -5.50
N HIS A 173 -1.58 -22.45 -5.32
CA HIS A 173 -2.65 -21.45 -5.37
C HIS A 173 -3.61 -21.63 -4.22
N GLN A 174 -4.01 -20.50 -3.63
CA GLN A 174 -5.13 -20.42 -2.71
C GLN A 174 -5.98 -19.22 -3.11
N GLU A 175 -7.27 -19.43 -3.24
CA GLU A 175 -8.19 -18.32 -3.41
C GLU A 175 -8.33 -17.51 -2.12
N CYS A 176 -8.35 -16.20 -2.24
CA CYS A 176 -8.50 -15.30 -1.11
C CYS A 176 -9.86 -15.53 -0.42
N LEU A 177 -9.84 -15.95 0.84
CA LEU A 177 -11.06 -16.27 1.61
C LEU A 177 -12.01 -15.06 1.71
N ALA A 178 -11.51 -13.85 1.71
CA ALA A 178 -12.35 -12.65 1.70
C ALA A 178 -13.17 -12.54 0.40
N HIS A 179 -12.61 -12.93 -0.74
CA HIS A 179 -13.31 -12.98 -2.02
C HIS A 179 -14.29 -14.17 -2.06
N VAL A 180 -13.87 -15.34 -1.61
CA VAL A 180 -14.73 -16.53 -1.52
C VAL A 180 -15.97 -16.25 -0.66
N LEU A 181 -15.79 -15.63 0.54
CA LEU A 181 -16.92 -15.27 1.40
C LEU A 181 -17.85 -14.25 0.73
N ARG A 182 -17.33 -13.31 -0.05
CA ARG A 182 -18.13 -12.34 -0.81
C ARG A 182 -18.93 -13.04 -1.90
N TYR A 183 -18.32 -13.93 -2.66
CA TYR A 183 -19.01 -14.71 -3.71
C TYR A 183 -20.12 -15.58 -3.11
N LEU A 184 -19.87 -16.23 -1.97
CA LEU A 184 -20.90 -17.01 -1.27
C LEU A 184 -22.05 -16.11 -0.79
N LYS A 185 -21.74 -14.91 -0.28
CA LYS A 185 -22.77 -13.96 0.12
C LYS A 185 -23.62 -13.49 -1.06
N ASP A 186 -22.99 -13.12 -2.17
CA ASP A 186 -23.68 -12.72 -3.39
C ASP A 186 -24.55 -13.89 -3.94
N SER A 187 -24.06 -15.12 -3.85
CA SER A 187 -24.83 -16.31 -4.20
C SER A 187 -26.05 -16.52 -3.31
N MET A 188 -25.95 -16.24 -1.99
CA MET A 188 -27.09 -16.32 -1.07
C MET A 188 -28.19 -15.30 -1.43
N ASP A 189 -27.80 -14.11 -1.88
CA ASP A 189 -28.73 -13.06 -2.27
C ASP A 189 -29.43 -13.36 -3.60
N ASN A 190 -28.72 -14.00 -4.54
CA ASN A 190 -29.22 -14.30 -5.89
C ASN A 190 -29.90 -15.68 -5.99
N GLU A 191 -29.52 -16.65 -5.18
CA GLU A 191 -29.99 -18.05 -5.23
C GLU A 191 -30.58 -18.46 -3.88
N LYS A 192 -31.70 -17.84 -3.50
CA LYS A 192 -32.31 -17.95 -2.17
C LYS A 192 -32.74 -19.37 -1.79
N ASP A 193 -33.04 -20.21 -2.77
CA ASP A 193 -33.49 -21.59 -2.57
C ASP A 193 -32.35 -22.58 -2.28
N ARG A 194 -31.09 -22.13 -2.41
CA ARG A 194 -29.91 -22.97 -2.14
C ARG A 194 -29.43 -22.76 -0.70
N THR A 195 -29.20 -23.86 0.01
CA THR A 195 -28.74 -23.82 1.42
C THR A 195 -27.23 -24.05 1.55
N TRP A 196 -26.58 -24.68 0.59
CA TRP A 196 -25.16 -25.04 0.64
C TRP A 196 -24.23 -23.81 0.71
N ASN A 197 -24.58 -22.73 0.03
CA ASN A 197 -23.82 -21.49 0.05
C ASN A 197 -23.77 -20.87 1.46
N ARG A 198 -24.89 -20.87 2.18
CA ARG A 198 -24.97 -20.41 3.57
C ARG A 198 -24.16 -21.31 4.51
N GLN A 199 -24.28 -22.62 4.35
CA GLN A 199 -23.54 -23.59 5.15
C GLN A 199 -22.03 -23.44 4.94
N MET A 200 -21.59 -23.33 3.69
CA MET A 200 -20.17 -23.11 3.36
C MET A 200 -19.66 -21.79 3.89
N HIS A 201 -20.43 -20.71 3.76
CA HIS A 201 -20.08 -19.39 4.31
C HIS A 201 -19.86 -19.46 5.83
N SER A 202 -20.80 -20.08 6.57
CA SER A 202 -20.70 -20.26 8.01
C SER A 202 -19.49 -21.10 8.39
N LEU A 203 -19.26 -22.22 7.70
CA LEU A 203 -18.11 -23.09 7.94
C LEU A 203 -16.78 -22.34 7.80
N ILE A 204 -16.61 -21.57 6.72
CA ILE A 204 -15.39 -20.79 6.49
C ILE A 204 -15.21 -19.74 7.61
N GLN A 205 -16.28 -19.08 8.03
CA GLN A 205 -16.20 -18.11 9.13
C GLN A 205 -15.80 -18.77 10.46
N GLU A 206 -16.37 -19.94 10.77
CA GLU A 206 -16.01 -20.72 11.95
C GLU A 206 -14.53 -21.15 11.93
N MET A 207 -14.03 -21.61 10.77
CA MET A 207 -12.61 -21.97 10.60
C MET A 207 -11.69 -20.76 10.83
N ILE A 208 -12.04 -19.59 10.29
CA ILE A 208 -11.27 -18.35 10.50
C ILE A 208 -11.29 -17.97 12.00
N HIS A 209 -12.47 -18.04 12.63
CA HIS A 209 -12.60 -17.73 14.05
C HIS A 209 -11.76 -18.68 14.91
N TYR A 210 -11.83 -19.99 14.65
CA TYR A 210 -11.06 -21.00 15.36
C TYR A 210 -9.55 -20.75 15.21
N ARG A 211 -9.06 -20.52 13.97
CA ARG A 211 -7.65 -20.19 13.73
C ARG A 211 -7.20 -18.97 14.54
N ASN A 212 -8.01 -17.91 14.55
CA ASN A 212 -7.67 -16.68 15.27
C ASN A 212 -7.60 -16.88 16.79
N GLY A 213 -8.42 -17.79 17.33
CA GLY A 213 -8.36 -18.21 18.73
C GLY A 213 -7.12 -19.04 19.11
N LEU A 214 -6.48 -19.70 18.13
CA LEU A 214 -5.22 -20.44 18.36
C LEU A 214 -3.98 -19.53 18.37
N SER A 215 -4.09 -18.31 17.85
CA SER A 215 -2.99 -17.36 17.72
C SER A 215 -2.95 -16.32 18.85
N ALA A 216 -3.90 -16.41 19.81
CA ALA A 216 -3.99 -15.58 21.01
C ALA A 216 -3.44 -16.31 22.22
#